data_2bbbb953bd806d3a0ef2779fbe965301
#
_entry.id   2bbbb953bd806d3a0ef2779fbe965301
#
_cell.length_a   1.000
_cell.length_b   1.000
_cell.length_c   1.000
_cell.angle_alpha   90.00
_cell.angle_beta   90.00
_cell.angle_gamma   90.00
#
_symmetry.space_group_name_H-M   'P 1'
#
loop_
_entity.id
_entity.type
_entity.pdbx_description
1 polymer ?
#
loop_
_entity_poly.entity_id
_entity_poly.type
_entity_poly.pdbx_seq_one_letter_code
_entity_poly.pdbx_strand_id
1 'polypeptide(L)'
;MTISVNGTEINEATIAAEMNRARAAGHPEGEHLRDSAIQELILRKLMLDQAAKVGVSAGSDEETIGTLLQQEVSFNEVDEASCRSFYDENSASFMQGEMAAASHILFTPGEGLGASLVKAKAEGILADLQKNPAAFAALAREHSACPSGKEGGALGQFGRGQMVPEFEQAVFSTEPGQITPELIETQFGYHIIQVTDRKGGDLVSFDEVKERLQAYLTDMEGRKATHAYLADLVKAADIQGYQLPAFA
;
A
#
# COMPACT_ATOMS: atom_id res chain seq x y z
N MET A 1 -22.98 16.28 17.98
CA MET A 1 -21.84 17.17 18.27
C MET A 1 -21.67 18.08 17.09
N THR A 2 -21.58 19.38 17.31
CA THR A 2 -21.31 20.36 16.23
C THR A 2 -19.82 20.35 15.92
N ILE A 3 -19.47 20.19 14.66
CA ILE A 3 -18.08 20.29 14.20
C ILE A 3 -17.82 21.73 13.79
N SER A 4 -16.72 22.33 14.23
CA SER A 4 -16.32 23.67 13.80
C SER A 4 -14.82 23.76 13.52
N VAL A 5 -14.46 24.63 12.57
CA VAL A 5 -13.07 24.93 12.15
C VAL A 5 -12.90 26.43 12.17
N ASN A 6 -11.99 26.93 13.02
CA ASN A 6 -11.73 28.36 13.20
C ASN A 6 -13.01 29.17 13.45
N GLY A 7 -13.95 28.61 14.23
CA GLY A 7 -15.25 29.23 14.55
C GLY A 7 -16.32 29.10 13.45
N THR A 8 -16.02 28.49 12.32
CA THR A 8 -17.02 28.20 11.25
C THR A 8 -17.59 26.79 11.45
N GLU A 9 -18.90 26.66 11.53
CA GLU A 9 -19.59 25.38 11.69
C GLU A 9 -19.63 24.58 10.39
N ILE A 10 -19.31 23.28 10.48
CA ILE A 10 -19.54 22.28 9.45
C ILE A 10 -20.83 21.54 9.82
N ASN A 11 -21.94 21.87 9.17
CA ASN A 11 -23.24 21.32 9.49
C ASN A 11 -23.50 20.00 8.74
N GLU A 12 -24.53 19.27 9.21
CA GLU A 12 -24.93 17.97 8.65
C GLU A 12 -25.30 18.04 7.17
N ALA A 13 -25.88 19.15 6.71
CA ALA A 13 -26.24 19.31 5.30
C ALA A 13 -24.99 19.40 4.41
N THR A 14 -23.94 20.09 4.87
CA THR A 14 -22.65 20.18 4.18
C THR A 14 -21.95 18.81 4.14
N ILE A 15 -21.98 18.06 5.25
CA ILE A 15 -21.40 16.70 5.29
C ILE A 15 -22.15 15.77 4.33
N ALA A 16 -23.48 15.81 4.32
CA ALA A 16 -24.27 15.00 3.42
C ALA A 16 -24.03 15.35 1.94
N ALA A 17 -23.85 16.63 1.61
CA ALA A 17 -23.50 17.06 0.27
C ALA A 17 -22.12 16.52 -0.17
N GLU A 18 -21.12 16.56 0.70
CA GLU A 18 -19.79 16.03 0.41
C GLU A 18 -19.79 14.50 0.27
N MET A 19 -20.54 13.78 1.12
CA MET A 19 -20.75 12.35 0.95
C MET A 19 -21.37 12.00 -0.41
N ASN A 20 -22.36 12.80 -0.88
CA ASN A 20 -22.97 12.59 -2.18
C ASN A 20 -21.99 12.87 -3.33
N ARG A 21 -21.11 13.90 -3.19
CA ARG A 21 -20.03 14.16 -4.13
C ARG A 21 -19.05 12.97 -4.22
N ALA A 22 -18.63 12.45 -3.08
CA ALA A 22 -17.74 11.30 -3.02
C ALA A 22 -18.36 10.04 -3.67
N ARG A 23 -19.67 9.78 -3.44
CA ARG A 23 -20.40 8.70 -4.11
C ARG A 23 -20.42 8.88 -5.63
N ALA A 24 -20.69 10.08 -6.10
CA ALA A 24 -20.69 10.40 -7.53
C ALA A 24 -19.31 10.22 -8.18
N ALA A 25 -18.24 10.39 -7.41
CA ALA A 25 -16.85 10.12 -7.81
C ALA A 25 -16.45 8.63 -7.72
N GLY A 26 -17.38 7.71 -7.31
CA GLY A 26 -17.15 6.27 -7.28
C GLY A 26 -16.55 5.74 -5.97
N HIS A 27 -16.52 6.54 -4.90
CA HIS A 27 -16.11 6.03 -3.59
C HIS A 27 -17.12 5.03 -3.05
N PRO A 28 -16.66 3.88 -2.50
CA PRO A 28 -17.55 2.85 -1.98
C PRO A 28 -18.34 3.34 -0.77
N GLU A 29 -19.57 2.88 -0.64
CA GLU A 29 -20.35 3.09 0.58
C GLU A 29 -19.75 2.28 1.75
N GLY A 30 -19.64 2.93 2.93
CA GLY A 30 -19.13 2.29 4.13
C GLY A 30 -19.12 3.25 5.32
N GLU A 31 -18.82 2.72 6.50
CA GLU A 31 -18.75 3.50 7.75
C GLU A 31 -17.75 4.65 7.66
N HIS A 32 -16.69 4.49 6.85
CA HIS A 32 -15.63 5.49 6.68
C HIS A 32 -15.99 6.65 5.74
N LEU A 33 -17.07 6.55 4.94
CA LEU A 33 -17.43 7.60 3.97
C LEU A 33 -17.74 8.93 4.66
N ARG A 34 -18.44 8.88 5.81
CA ARG A 34 -18.76 10.08 6.59
C ARG A 34 -17.49 10.72 7.17
N ASP A 35 -16.61 9.92 7.73
CA ASP A 35 -15.35 10.41 8.31
C ASP A 35 -14.47 11.03 7.24
N SER A 36 -14.35 10.40 6.08
CA SER A 36 -13.62 10.95 4.94
C SER A 36 -14.20 12.29 4.45
N ALA A 37 -15.53 12.39 4.40
CA ALA A 37 -16.20 13.64 4.01
C ALA A 37 -15.94 14.76 5.03
N ILE A 38 -15.95 14.46 6.32
CA ILE A 38 -15.64 15.44 7.38
C ILE A 38 -14.19 15.90 7.26
N GLN A 39 -13.24 14.97 7.08
CA GLN A 39 -11.82 15.28 6.92
C GLN A 39 -11.59 16.19 5.71
N GLU A 40 -12.19 15.87 4.57
CA GLU A 40 -12.10 16.68 3.36
C GLU A 40 -12.63 18.10 3.58
N LEU A 41 -13.78 18.24 4.23
CA LEU A 41 -14.38 19.55 4.54
C LEU A 41 -13.50 20.37 5.48
N ILE A 42 -12.90 19.74 6.50
CA ILE A 42 -11.98 20.42 7.42
C ILE A 42 -10.74 20.91 6.67
N LEU A 43 -10.09 20.04 5.89
CA LEU A 43 -8.88 20.39 5.15
C LEU A 43 -9.15 21.48 4.11
N ARG A 44 -10.26 21.36 3.37
CA ARG A 44 -10.71 22.39 2.41
C ARG A 44 -10.91 23.74 3.10
N LYS A 45 -11.60 23.77 4.24
CA LYS A 45 -11.81 25.00 5.00
C LYS A 45 -10.49 25.62 5.46
N LEU A 46 -9.55 24.83 5.97
CA LEU A 46 -8.25 25.31 6.41
C LEU A 46 -7.44 25.91 5.25
N MET A 47 -7.43 25.25 4.09
CA MET A 47 -6.76 25.76 2.90
C MET A 47 -7.39 27.06 2.38
N LEU A 48 -8.70 27.17 2.38
CA LEU A 48 -9.40 28.40 1.97
C LEU A 48 -9.17 29.53 2.98
N ASP A 49 -9.16 29.25 4.28
CA ASP A 49 -8.81 30.24 5.30
C ASP A 49 -7.38 30.76 5.14
N GLN A 50 -6.43 29.87 4.84
CA GLN A 50 -5.07 30.24 4.57
C GLN A 50 -4.94 31.05 3.27
N ALA A 51 -5.62 30.63 2.21
CA ALA A 51 -5.67 31.37 0.94
C ALA A 51 -6.15 32.83 1.16
N ALA A 52 -7.21 33.01 1.94
CA ALA A 52 -7.72 34.33 2.28
C ALA A 52 -6.69 35.17 3.09
N LYS A 53 -5.94 34.55 4.02
CA LYS A 53 -4.89 35.22 4.80
C LYS A 53 -3.74 35.70 3.93
N VAL A 54 -3.33 34.92 2.91
CA VAL A 54 -2.21 35.26 2.02
C VAL A 54 -2.66 36.01 0.76
N GLY A 55 -3.96 36.29 0.63
CA GLY A 55 -4.53 37.07 -0.48
C GLY A 55 -4.67 36.31 -1.79
N VAL A 56 -4.75 34.96 -1.73
CA VAL A 56 -4.99 34.09 -2.88
C VAL A 56 -6.49 33.92 -3.08
N SER A 57 -6.96 34.14 -4.32
CA SER A 57 -8.35 33.94 -4.74
C SER A 57 -8.40 33.61 -6.24
N ALA A 58 -9.27 32.68 -6.64
CA ALA A 58 -9.50 32.27 -8.02
C ALA A 58 -10.99 32.06 -8.29
N GLY A 59 -11.34 31.51 -9.45
CA GLY A 59 -12.74 31.40 -9.90
C GLY A 59 -13.56 30.34 -9.13
N SER A 60 -12.90 29.38 -8.50
CA SER A 60 -13.51 28.33 -7.68
C SER A 60 -12.65 28.02 -6.45
N ASP A 61 -13.21 27.29 -5.49
CA ASP A 61 -12.48 26.79 -4.31
C ASP A 61 -11.31 25.89 -4.73
N GLU A 62 -11.54 24.99 -5.69
CA GLU A 62 -10.51 24.09 -6.21
C GLU A 62 -9.34 24.85 -6.84
N GLU A 63 -9.63 25.86 -7.67
CA GLU A 63 -8.61 26.72 -8.29
C GLU A 63 -7.86 27.55 -7.24
N THR A 64 -8.56 28.05 -6.24
CA THR A 64 -7.97 28.80 -5.12
C THR A 64 -7.01 27.93 -4.33
N ILE A 65 -7.43 26.71 -3.99
CA ILE A 65 -6.59 25.74 -3.29
C ILE A 65 -5.38 25.34 -4.14
N GLY A 66 -5.59 25.06 -5.42
CA GLY A 66 -4.49 24.74 -6.34
C GLY A 66 -3.45 25.86 -6.39
N THR A 67 -3.90 27.13 -6.51
CA THR A 67 -3.02 28.30 -6.52
C THR A 67 -2.29 28.47 -5.18
N LEU A 68 -2.98 28.28 -4.05
CA LEU A 68 -2.38 28.32 -2.73
C LEU A 68 -1.25 27.30 -2.60
N LEU A 69 -1.51 26.05 -2.96
CA LEU A 69 -0.51 24.97 -2.87
C LEU A 69 0.69 25.25 -3.77
N GLN A 70 0.49 25.79 -4.96
CA GLN A 70 1.60 26.19 -5.85
C GLN A 70 2.46 27.32 -5.29
N GLN A 71 1.89 28.21 -4.49
CA GLN A 71 2.62 29.36 -3.89
C GLN A 71 3.31 28.98 -2.57
N GLU A 72 2.64 28.21 -1.74
CA GLU A 72 3.09 27.95 -0.35
C GLU A 72 3.86 26.64 -0.21
N VAL A 73 3.61 25.65 -1.09
CA VAL A 73 4.31 24.36 -1.06
C VAL A 73 5.49 24.41 -2.02
N SER A 74 6.69 24.38 -1.47
CA SER A 74 7.92 24.31 -2.26
C SER A 74 8.66 23.01 -1.99
N PHE A 75 9.11 22.38 -3.04
CA PHE A 75 10.00 21.23 -3.01
C PHE A 75 10.93 21.29 -4.23
N ASN A 76 12.07 20.65 -4.11
CA ASN A 76 13.02 20.62 -5.20
C ASN A 76 12.76 19.40 -6.10
N GLU A 77 13.00 19.56 -7.39
CA GLU A 77 13.09 18.44 -8.30
C GLU A 77 14.22 17.51 -7.83
N VAL A 78 13.95 16.20 -7.83
CA VAL A 78 14.93 15.21 -7.38
C VAL A 78 16.07 15.14 -8.41
N ASP A 79 17.30 15.28 -7.92
CA ASP A 79 18.48 15.26 -8.77
C ASP A 79 18.86 13.83 -9.22
N GLU A 80 19.76 13.75 -10.21
CA GLU A 80 20.20 12.48 -10.75
C GLU A 80 20.93 11.62 -9.71
N ALA A 81 21.65 12.23 -8.78
CA ALA A 81 22.39 11.49 -7.75
C ALA A 81 21.44 10.76 -6.81
N SER A 82 20.36 11.43 -6.39
CA SER A 82 19.29 10.84 -5.58
C SER A 82 18.55 9.73 -6.33
N CYS A 83 18.28 9.92 -7.63
CA CYS A 83 17.68 8.88 -8.47
C CYS A 83 18.59 7.65 -8.58
N ARG A 84 19.89 7.84 -8.73
CA ARG A 84 20.85 6.74 -8.79
C ARG A 84 20.96 6.00 -7.48
N SER A 85 21.01 6.71 -6.33
CA SER A 85 20.99 6.09 -5.01
C SER A 85 19.74 5.22 -4.82
N PHE A 86 18.57 5.76 -5.16
CA PHE A 86 17.32 5.01 -5.09
C PHE A 86 17.32 3.78 -5.99
N TYR A 87 17.83 3.90 -7.23
CA TYR A 87 17.94 2.79 -8.17
C TYR A 87 18.87 1.69 -7.64
N ASP A 88 20.04 2.05 -7.10
CA ASP A 88 21.02 1.10 -6.59
C ASP A 88 20.48 0.38 -5.33
N GLU A 89 19.83 1.13 -4.42
CA GLU A 89 19.23 0.58 -3.20
C GLU A 89 18.01 -0.31 -3.47
N ASN A 90 17.31 -0.07 -4.60
CA ASN A 90 16.08 -0.78 -4.96
C ASN A 90 16.24 -1.59 -6.26
N SER A 91 17.45 -2.06 -6.59
CA SER A 91 17.77 -2.74 -7.84
C SER A 91 16.84 -3.92 -8.17
N ALA A 92 16.36 -4.65 -7.16
CA ALA A 92 15.40 -5.73 -7.33
C ALA A 92 14.06 -5.25 -7.98
N SER A 93 13.67 -4.00 -7.76
CA SER A 93 12.44 -3.42 -8.35
C SER A 93 12.61 -3.07 -9.83
N PHE A 94 13.84 -3.05 -10.33
CA PHE A 94 14.18 -2.76 -11.72
C PHE A 94 14.56 -4.01 -12.52
N MET A 95 14.38 -5.21 -11.91
CA MET A 95 14.56 -6.46 -12.66
C MET A 95 13.35 -6.70 -13.57
N GLN A 96 13.61 -7.08 -14.81
CA GLN A 96 12.59 -7.47 -15.78
C GLN A 96 12.83 -8.89 -16.30
N GLY A 97 11.75 -9.59 -16.66
CA GLY A 97 11.83 -10.95 -17.16
C GLY A 97 12.19 -12.00 -16.11
N GLU A 98 12.26 -11.63 -14.84
CA GLU A 98 12.41 -12.59 -13.74
C GLU A 98 11.19 -13.51 -13.69
N MET A 99 11.44 -14.80 -13.69
CA MET A 99 10.40 -15.83 -13.61
C MET A 99 10.75 -16.79 -12.47
N ALA A 100 9.73 -17.20 -11.73
CA ALA A 100 9.86 -18.24 -10.74
C ALA A 100 8.82 -19.33 -10.97
N ALA A 101 9.13 -20.55 -10.56
CA ALA A 101 8.16 -21.62 -10.39
C ALA A 101 8.15 -22.04 -8.93
N ALA A 102 6.95 -22.16 -8.36
CA ALA A 102 6.80 -22.52 -6.96
C ALA A 102 5.60 -23.45 -6.76
N SER A 103 5.67 -24.17 -5.64
CA SER A 103 4.54 -24.88 -5.06
C SER A 103 4.21 -24.29 -3.71
N HIS A 104 2.94 -24.28 -3.30
CA HIS A 104 2.56 -23.80 -1.99
C HIS A 104 1.52 -24.66 -1.29
N ILE A 105 1.48 -24.55 0.04
CA ILE A 105 0.41 -25.08 0.88
C ILE A 105 -0.23 -23.89 1.59
N LEU A 106 -1.53 -23.67 1.34
CA LEU A 106 -2.31 -22.61 1.95
C LEU A 106 -3.09 -23.13 3.14
N PHE A 107 -3.00 -22.43 4.26
CA PHE A 107 -3.81 -22.64 5.45
C PHE A 107 -4.65 -21.38 5.70
N THR A 108 -5.95 -21.49 5.48
CA THR A 108 -6.86 -20.37 5.70
C THR A 108 -7.23 -20.30 7.18
N PRO A 109 -6.96 -19.19 7.88
CA PRO A 109 -7.32 -19.04 9.27
C PRO A 109 -8.84 -18.99 9.42
N GLY A 110 -9.33 -19.67 10.47
CA GLY A 110 -10.70 -19.50 10.95
C GLY A 110 -10.81 -18.30 11.89
N GLU A 111 -12.02 -17.97 12.31
CA GLU A 111 -12.23 -16.88 13.28
C GLU A 111 -11.79 -17.29 14.71
N GLY A 112 -11.29 -16.33 15.47
CA GLY A 112 -10.99 -16.46 16.90
C GLY A 112 -9.91 -17.49 17.22
N LEU A 113 -10.16 -18.38 18.17
CA LEU A 113 -9.22 -19.44 18.60
C LEU A 113 -8.82 -20.40 17.47
N GLY A 114 -9.62 -20.49 16.41
CA GLY A 114 -9.31 -21.29 15.23
C GLY A 114 -8.06 -20.80 14.49
N ALA A 115 -7.78 -19.51 14.47
CA ALA A 115 -6.62 -18.93 13.79
C ALA A 115 -5.29 -19.42 14.41
N SER A 116 -5.19 -19.44 15.74
CA SER A 116 -3.98 -19.91 16.44
C SER A 116 -3.72 -21.41 16.22
N LEU A 117 -4.77 -22.23 16.17
CA LEU A 117 -4.65 -23.66 15.90
C LEU A 117 -4.21 -23.93 14.46
N VAL A 118 -4.72 -23.16 13.49
CA VAL A 118 -4.33 -23.26 12.09
C VAL A 118 -2.86 -22.87 11.92
N LYS A 119 -2.42 -21.77 12.56
CA LYS A 119 -1.02 -21.35 12.55
C LYS A 119 -0.10 -22.43 13.13
N ALA A 120 -0.41 -22.95 14.31
CA ALA A 120 0.38 -24.01 14.94
C ALA A 120 0.45 -25.29 14.09
N LYS A 121 -0.66 -25.66 13.40
CA LYS A 121 -0.67 -26.75 12.43
C LYS A 121 0.28 -26.47 11.25
N ALA A 122 0.22 -25.27 10.67
CA ALA A 122 1.09 -24.87 9.57
C ALA A 122 2.57 -24.88 9.98
N GLU A 123 2.90 -24.37 11.16
CA GLU A 123 4.26 -24.42 11.73
C GLU A 123 4.76 -25.86 11.93
N GLY A 124 3.92 -26.76 12.41
CA GLY A 124 4.25 -28.18 12.54
C GLY A 124 4.57 -28.82 11.18
N ILE A 125 3.75 -28.56 10.17
CA ILE A 125 3.97 -29.07 8.80
C ILE A 125 5.23 -28.47 8.18
N LEU A 126 5.49 -27.18 8.40
CA LEU A 126 6.73 -26.53 7.95
C LEU A 126 7.95 -27.20 8.57
N ALA A 127 7.93 -27.46 9.89
CA ALA A 127 9.02 -28.14 10.57
C ALA A 127 9.28 -29.57 10.05
N ASP A 128 8.23 -30.30 9.67
CA ASP A 128 8.36 -31.63 9.07
C ASP A 128 8.91 -31.53 7.63
N LEU A 129 8.49 -30.53 6.87
CA LEU A 129 8.98 -30.29 5.50
C LEU A 129 10.44 -29.83 5.49
N GLN A 130 10.91 -29.10 6.48
CA GLN A 130 12.33 -28.74 6.64
C GLN A 130 13.21 -29.98 6.84
N LYS A 131 12.67 -31.04 7.47
CA LYS A 131 13.38 -32.34 7.65
C LYS A 131 13.25 -33.25 6.43
N ASN A 132 12.09 -33.19 5.74
CA ASN A 132 11.80 -34.03 4.58
C ASN A 132 11.08 -33.22 3.47
N PRO A 133 11.81 -32.43 2.66
CA PRO A 133 11.23 -31.63 1.58
C PRO A 133 10.49 -32.45 0.52
N ALA A 134 10.84 -33.71 0.33
CA ALA A 134 10.20 -34.60 -0.65
C ALA A 134 8.72 -34.90 -0.35
N ALA A 135 8.28 -34.68 0.90
CA ALA A 135 6.89 -34.86 1.30
C ALA A 135 5.98 -33.70 0.87
N PHE A 136 6.51 -32.62 0.28
CA PHE A 136 5.77 -31.39 0.00
C PHE A 136 4.49 -31.63 -0.80
N ALA A 137 4.59 -32.32 -1.92
CA ALA A 137 3.42 -32.57 -2.77
C ALA A 137 2.34 -33.43 -2.10
N ALA A 138 2.71 -34.36 -1.23
CA ALA A 138 1.77 -35.18 -0.47
C ALA A 138 1.03 -34.34 0.57
N LEU A 139 1.77 -33.56 1.35
CA LEU A 139 1.20 -32.65 2.37
C LEU A 139 0.37 -31.52 1.75
N ALA A 140 0.73 -31.04 0.55
CA ALA A 140 -0.08 -30.10 -0.19
C ALA A 140 -1.45 -30.69 -0.57
N ARG A 141 -1.49 -31.94 -1.06
CA ARG A 141 -2.75 -32.61 -1.38
C ARG A 141 -3.63 -32.86 -0.16
N GLU A 142 -3.02 -33.10 0.99
CA GLU A 142 -3.75 -33.42 2.23
C GLU A 142 -4.24 -32.17 2.95
N HIS A 143 -3.46 -31.08 2.91
CA HIS A 143 -3.67 -29.97 3.85
C HIS A 143 -3.93 -28.62 3.18
N SER A 144 -3.61 -28.45 1.88
CA SER A 144 -3.77 -27.13 1.25
C SER A 144 -5.24 -26.77 1.02
N ALA A 145 -5.62 -25.59 1.47
CA ALA A 145 -6.91 -24.99 1.17
C ALA A 145 -6.99 -24.44 -0.28
N CYS A 146 -5.84 -24.29 -0.96
CA CYS A 146 -5.79 -23.84 -2.34
C CYS A 146 -6.17 -24.97 -3.31
N PRO A 147 -6.91 -24.69 -4.41
CA PRO A 147 -7.19 -25.67 -5.44
C PRO A 147 -5.94 -26.37 -6.04
N SER A 148 -4.80 -25.67 -6.12
CA SER A 148 -3.52 -26.22 -6.55
C SER A 148 -3.02 -27.37 -5.67
N GLY A 149 -3.52 -27.50 -4.44
CA GLY A 149 -3.20 -28.62 -3.55
C GLY A 149 -3.42 -29.98 -4.20
N LYS A 150 -4.46 -30.13 -5.05
CA LYS A 150 -4.74 -31.37 -5.80
C LYS A 150 -3.58 -31.80 -6.71
N GLU A 151 -2.82 -30.82 -7.19
CA GLU A 151 -1.64 -31.02 -8.04
C GLU A 151 -0.33 -30.90 -7.26
N GLY A 152 -0.37 -31.15 -5.94
CA GLY A 152 0.79 -31.06 -5.08
C GLY A 152 1.22 -29.63 -4.75
N GLY A 153 0.33 -28.67 -4.90
CA GLY A 153 0.56 -27.26 -4.59
C GLY A 153 1.17 -26.45 -5.74
N ALA A 154 1.40 -27.06 -6.91
CA ALA A 154 2.09 -26.41 -8.03
C ALA A 154 1.32 -25.19 -8.56
N LEU A 155 2.02 -24.06 -8.72
CA LEU A 155 1.47 -22.81 -9.27
C LEU A 155 1.93 -22.54 -10.72
N GLY A 156 2.85 -23.37 -11.24
CA GLY A 156 3.49 -23.12 -12.53
C GLY A 156 4.52 -21.99 -12.45
N GLN A 157 4.83 -21.42 -13.62
CA GLN A 157 5.76 -20.28 -13.74
C GLN A 157 4.98 -18.96 -13.70
N PHE A 158 5.55 -17.99 -13.01
CA PHE A 158 5.01 -16.65 -12.93
C PHE A 158 6.14 -15.62 -12.80
N GLY A 159 5.88 -14.40 -13.28
CA GLY A 159 6.77 -13.26 -13.15
C GLY A 159 6.39 -12.36 -11.98
N ARG A 160 7.17 -11.31 -11.76
CA ARG A 160 6.85 -10.27 -10.77
C ARG A 160 5.56 -9.55 -11.12
N GLY A 161 4.82 -9.11 -10.08
CA GLY A 161 3.53 -8.43 -10.19
C GLY A 161 2.33 -9.36 -10.44
N GLN A 162 2.54 -10.68 -10.46
CA GLN A 162 1.47 -11.65 -10.69
C GLN A 162 0.93 -12.31 -9.40
N MET A 163 1.65 -12.12 -8.30
CA MET A 163 1.26 -12.65 -6.98
C MET A 163 1.11 -11.49 -5.99
N VAL A 164 0.52 -11.77 -4.81
CA VAL A 164 0.45 -10.78 -3.73
C VAL A 164 1.87 -10.47 -3.22
N PRO A 165 2.13 -9.21 -2.80
CA PRO A 165 3.49 -8.74 -2.54
C PRO A 165 4.29 -9.60 -1.57
N GLU A 166 3.67 -10.05 -0.47
CA GLU A 166 4.32 -10.85 0.57
C GLU A 166 4.75 -12.22 0.04
N PHE A 167 3.88 -12.85 -0.77
CA PHE A 167 4.17 -14.12 -1.41
C PHE A 167 5.29 -13.99 -2.45
N GLU A 168 5.21 -12.96 -3.28
CA GLU A 168 6.20 -12.67 -4.32
C GLU A 168 7.57 -12.41 -3.70
N GLN A 169 7.65 -11.56 -2.68
CA GLN A 169 8.89 -11.27 -1.98
C GLN A 169 9.53 -12.55 -1.43
N ALA A 170 8.74 -13.41 -0.81
CA ALA A 170 9.23 -14.68 -0.26
C ALA A 170 9.77 -15.61 -1.36
N VAL A 171 9.07 -15.74 -2.49
CA VAL A 171 9.51 -16.58 -3.62
C VAL A 171 10.82 -16.08 -4.21
N PHE A 172 10.92 -14.78 -4.52
CA PHE A 172 12.11 -14.22 -5.17
C PHE A 172 13.30 -14.03 -4.23
N SER A 173 13.11 -14.11 -2.91
CA SER A 173 14.20 -14.12 -1.92
C SER A 173 14.66 -15.54 -1.53
N THR A 174 13.88 -16.58 -1.87
CA THR A 174 14.21 -17.98 -1.54
C THR A 174 14.96 -18.63 -2.71
N GLU A 175 16.04 -19.37 -2.41
CA GLU A 175 16.81 -20.08 -3.44
C GLU A 175 16.01 -21.22 -4.08
N PRO A 176 16.20 -21.49 -5.39
CA PRO A 176 15.58 -22.63 -6.05
C PRO A 176 15.89 -23.96 -5.33
N GLY A 177 14.89 -24.80 -5.21
CA GLY A 177 14.96 -26.07 -4.48
C GLY A 177 14.70 -25.95 -2.98
N GLN A 178 14.58 -24.74 -2.44
CA GLN A 178 14.38 -24.52 -1.01
C GLN A 178 12.91 -24.25 -0.67
N ILE A 179 12.58 -24.47 0.60
CA ILE A 179 11.30 -24.10 1.22
C ILE A 179 11.54 -22.85 2.07
N THR A 180 10.58 -21.92 2.09
CA THR A 180 10.66 -20.72 2.94
C THR A 180 10.95 -21.10 4.39
N PRO A 181 11.86 -20.37 5.09
CA PRO A 181 12.26 -20.73 6.45
C PRO A 181 11.13 -20.54 7.47
N GLU A 182 10.17 -19.70 7.16
CA GLU A 182 9.02 -19.35 8.00
C GLU A 182 7.71 -19.34 7.20
N LEU A 183 6.59 -19.28 7.91
CA LEU A 183 5.28 -19.11 7.28
C LEU A 183 5.17 -17.72 6.69
N ILE A 184 4.66 -17.65 5.46
CA ILE A 184 4.37 -16.38 4.80
C ILE A 184 2.90 -16.05 5.01
N GLU A 185 2.64 -14.95 5.69
CA GLU A 185 1.30 -14.46 5.96
C GLU A 185 0.83 -13.51 4.85
N THR A 186 -0.36 -13.74 4.33
CA THR A 186 -1.02 -12.90 3.32
C THR A 186 -2.49 -12.71 3.69
N GLN A 187 -3.21 -11.89 2.95
CA GLN A 187 -4.67 -11.74 3.10
C GLN A 187 -5.46 -13.07 2.96
N PHE A 188 -4.88 -14.11 2.35
CA PHE A 188 -5.51 -15.43 2.17
C PHE A 188 -5.23 -16.40 3.31
N GLY A 189 -4.23 -16.13 4.13
CA GLY A 189 -3.81 -16.96 5.24
C GLY A 189 -2.30 -17.22 5.27
N TYR A 190 -1.92 -18.37 5.85
CA TYR A 190 -0.52 -18.79 6.00
C TYR A 190 -0.10 -19.70 4.86
N HIS A 191 1.04 -19.40 4.26
CA HIS A 191 1.61 -20.18 3.16
C HIS A 191 2.93 -20.84 3.59
N ILE A 192 3.12 -22.08 3.19
CA ILE A 192 4.43 -22.72 3.10
C ILE A 192 4.75 -22.78 1.61
N ILE A 193 5.90 -22.26 1.20
CA ILE A 193 6.26 -22.12 -0.21
C ILE A 193 7.54 -22.91 -0.49
N GLN A 194 7.54 -23.70 -1.55
CA GLN A 194 8.72 -24.34 -2.12
C GLN A 194 9.00 -23.70 -3.47
N VAL A 195 10.15 -23.07 -3.61
CA VAL A 195 10.62 -22.56 -4.90
C VAL A 195 11.24 -23.71 -5.68
N THR A 196 10.66 -24.06 -6.83
CA THR A 196 11.12 -25.21 -7.64
C THR A 196 12.11 -24.79 -8.72
N ASP A 197 11.95 -23.59 -9.25
CA ASP A 197 12.85 -23.02 -10.26
C ASP A 197 12.81 -21.50 -10.22
N ARG A 198 13.88 -20.85 -10.65
CA ARG A 198 13.96 -19.41 -10.84
C ARG A 198 14.85 -19.08 -12.01
N LYS A 199 14.32 -18.33 -12.95
CA LYS A 199 15.07 -17.74 -14.04
C LYS A 199 15.38 -16.28 -13.67
N GLY A 200 16.65 -15.92 -13.66
CA GLY A 200 17.08 -14.53 -13.45
C GLY A 200 16.46 -13.60 -14.49
N GLY A 201 16.22 -12.38 -14.07
CA GLY A 201 15.83 -11.30 -14.97
C GLY A 201 17.05 -10.47 -15.39
N ASP A 202 16.81 -9.56 -16.31
CA ASP A 202 17.79 -8.55 -16.69
C ASP A 202 17.51 -7.26 -15.91
N LEU A 203 18.54 -6.68 -15.32
CA LEU A 203 18.43 -5.39 -14.67
C LEU A 203 18.26 -4.30 -15.76
N VAL A 204 17.12 -3.64 -15.75
CA VAL A 204 16.89 -2.49 -16.64
C VAL A 204 17.90 -1.40 -16.30
N SER A 205 18.58 -0.88 -17.30
CA SER A 205 19.62 0.13 -17.07
C SER A 205 19.05 1.41 -16.43
N PHE A 206 19.90 2.08 -15.64
CA PHE A 206 19.52 3.36 -15.04
C PHE A 206 19.06 4.38 -16.08
N ASP A 207 19.75 4.43 -17.22
CA ASP A 207 19.45 5.39 -18.29
C ASP A 207 18.04 5.18 -18.88
N GLU A 208 17.56 3.94 -18.94
CA GLU A 208 16.21 3.62 -19.43
C GLU A 208 15.11 4.01 -18.45
N VAL A 209 15.39 4.04 -17.14
CA VAL A 209 14.39 4.35 -16.10
C VAL A 209 14.51 5.76 -15.56
N LYS A 210 15.62 6.45 -15.80
CA LYS A 210 16.00 7.72 -15.18
C LYS A 210 14.90 8.76 -15.21
N GLU A 211 14.37 9.09 -16.39
CA GLU A 211 13.36 10.15 -16.52
C GLU A 211 12.07 9.81 -15.74
N ARG A 212 11.60 8.56 -15.87
CA ARG A 212 10.41 8.11 -15.16
C ARG A 212 10.64 8.04 -13.66
N LEU A 213 11.82 7.61 -13.23
CA LEU A 213 12.20 7.54 -11.83
C LEU A 213 12.29 8.93 -11.21
N GLN A 214 12.91 9.89 -11.92
CA GLN A 214 12.99 11.28 -11.48
C GLN A 214 11.60 11.90 -11.31
N ALA A 215 10.72 11.72 -12.29
CA ALA A 215 9.33 12.19 -12.20
C ALA A 215 8.59 11.57 -11.00
N TYR A 216 8.74 10.27 -10.79
CA TYR A 216 8.13 9.55 -9.67
C TYR A 216 8.62 10.05 -8.32
N LEU A 217 9.93 10.17 -8.13
CA LEU A 217 10.51 10.64 -6.88
C LEU A 217 10.19 12.11 -6.60
N THR A 218 10.18 12.95 -7.65
CA THR A 218 9.78 14.36 -7.54
C THR A 218 8.31 14.50 -7.14
N ASP A 219 7.41 13.68 -7.72
CA ASP A 219 5.99 13.64 -7.30
C ASP A 219 5.85 13.19 -5.83
N MET A 220 6.63 12.20 -5.40
CA MET A 220 6.67 11.77 -3.99
C MET A 220 7.11 12.90 -3.06
N GLU A 221 8.16 13.64 -3.39
CA GLU A 221 8.61 14.78 -2.58
C GLU A 221 7.55 15.90 -2.57
N GLY A 222 6.87 16.15 -3.69
CA GLY A 222 5.75 17.09 -3.75
C GLY A 222 4.59 16.69 -2.84
N ARG A 223 4.21 15.43 -2.86
CA ARG A 223 3.15 14.89 -1.96
C ARG A 223 3.56 15.02 -0.49
N LYS A 224 4.80 14.69 -0.16
CA LYS A 224 5.34 14.80 1.19
C LYS A 224 5.36 16.25 1.68
N ALA A 225 5.79 17.19 0.83
CA ALA A 225 5.77 18.62 1.14
C ALA A 225 4.34 19.14 1.35
N THR A 226 3.40 18.74 0.48
CA THR A 226 1.98 19.07 0.64
C THR A 226 1.41 18.53 1.93
N HIS A 227 1.73 17.27 2.27
CA HIS A 227 1.27 16.64 3.50
C HIS A 227 1.82 17.35 4.75
N ALA A 228 3.10 17.73 4.75
CA ALA A 228 3.71 18.50 5.84
C ALA A 228 3.03 19.87 6.00
N TYR A 229 2.78 20.56 4.88
CA TYR A 229 2.07 21.84 4.88
C TYR A 229 0.65 21.71 5.47
N LEU A 230 -0.11 20.71 5.07
CA LEU A 230 -1.44 20.44 5.64
C LEU A 230 -1.38 20.11 7.13
N ALA A 231 -0.39 19.33 7.56
CA ALA A 231 -0.18 19.01 8.97
C ALA A 231 0.06 20.29 9.81
N ASP A 232 0.83 21.25 9.29
CA ASP A 232 1.07 22.53 9.95
C ASP A 232 -0.19 23.39 10.01
N LEU A 233 -1.02 23.42 8.96
CA LEU A 233 -2.32 24.10 8.98
C LEU A 233 -3.25 23.50 10.04
N VAL A 234 -3.33 22.18 10.12
CA VAL A 234 -4.15 21.47 11.11
C VAL A 234 -3.68 21.77 12.53
N LYS A 235 -2.35 21.75 12.76
CA LYS A 235 -1.74 22.06 14.07
C LYS A 235 -2.02 23.48 14.55
N ALA A 236 -2.12 24.43 13.63
CA ALA A 236 -2.38 25.83 13.92
C ALA A 236 -3.88 26.18 14.07
N ALA A 237 -4.76 25.26 13.73
CA ALA A 237 -6.20 25.48 13.67
C ALA A 237 -6.92 25.19 14.98
N ASP A 238 -8.03 25.89 15.21
CA ASP A 238 -9.02 25.53 16.25
C ASP A 238 -10.09 24.62 15.63
N ILE A 239 -9.96 23.30 15.88
CA ILE A 239 -10.90 22.29 15.41
C ILE A 239 -11.64 21.72 16.62
N GLN A 240 -12.97 21.84 16.64
CA GLN A 240 -13.82 21.35 17.70
C GLN A 240 -14.81 20.31 17.18
N GLY A 241 -15.13 19.33 18.02
CA GLY A 241 -16.13 18.29 17.73
C GLY A 241 -15.67 17.17 16.79
N TYR A 242 -14.42 17.19 16.30
CA TYR A 242 -13.81 16.13 15.51
C TYR A 242 -12.30 16.08 15.72
N GLN A 243 -11.75 14.87 15.75
CA GLN A 243 -10.31 14.66 15.84
C GLN A 243 -9.82 14.08 14.51
N LEU A 244 -9.03 14.85 13.78
CA LEU A 244 -8.37 14.34 12.58
C LEU A 244 -7.40 13.21 12.96
N PRO A 245 -7.30 12.15 12.15
CA PRO A 245 -6.24 11.16 12.30
C PRO A 245 -4.88 11.83 12.18
N ALA A 246 -3.87 11.27 12.86
CA ALA A 246 -2.52 11.80 12.77
C ALA A 246 -2.07 11.78 11.30
N PHE A 247 -1.50 12.89 10.85
CA PHE A 247 -0.78 12.93 9.58
C PHE A 247 0.52 12.13 9.80
N ALA A 248 0.50 10.85 9.39
CA ALA A 248 1.64 9.94 9.49
C ALA A 248 2.51 10.00 8.23
#